data_b818e06a5cb38bfc48fee22edd088970
#
_entry.id   b818e06a5cb38bfc48fee22edd088970
#
_cell.length_a   1.000
_cell.length_b   1.000
_cell.length_c   1.000
_cell.angle_alpha   90.00
_cell.angle_beta   90.00
_cell.angle_gamma   90.00
#
_symmetry.space_group_name_H-M   'P 1'
#
loop_
_entity.id
_entity.type
_entity.pdbx_description
1 polymer ?
#
loop_
_entity_poly.entity_id
_entity_poly.type
_entity_poly.pdbx_seq_one_letter_code
_entity_poly.pdbx_strand_id
1 'polypeptide(L)'
;MQRTNIDWCLRPDGKPGHSWNPAFGCRHKCPYCYGQAIANRFYKGDFSPRFYPERVAQPNRLRKPSMIFLGSMTDMFGVWVEQIWWDKILKVIQDNPQHIFATLTKAPERIREYLVIDELPPNLWLGTTVESEDEARRIAWVRNPYESVKGVRFVSFEPLHGRFEWDLDLEGIDWVIIGQETGHRKDKISAQKEWVTELASIATDYGIPVWMKNNLIPLIAKDELIREMPTDWNNWRKPVIKADDILDGKGEEQLEAGELHAKDMGFLR
;
A
#
# COMPACT_ATOMS: atom_id res chain seq x y z
N MET A 1 -9.68 0.40 -14.16
CA MET A 1 -8.99 1.13 -13.08
C MET A 1 -9.79 2.38 -12.74
N GLN A 2 -9.89 2.74 -11.47
CA GLN A 2 -10.68 3.87 -10.99
C GLN A 2 -9.89 4.62 -9.90
N ARG A 3 -10.26 5.88 -9.63
CA ARG A 3 -9.75 6.59 -8.45
C ARG A 3 -10.16 5.86 -7.19
N THR A 4 -9.29 5.84 -6.19
CA THR A 4 -9.56 5.16 -4.92
C THR A 4 -9.88 6.15 -3.81
N ASN A 5 -10.66 5.69 -2.82
CA ASN A 5 -10.89 6.41 -1.57
C ASN A 5 -9.97 5.91 -0.44
N ILE A 6 -9.00 5.07 -0.76
CA ILE A 6 -7.96 4.64 0.19
C ILE A 6 -7.10 5.85 0.47
N ASP A 7 -7.13 6.34 1.70
CA ASP A 7 -6.61 7.66 2.08
C ASP A 7 -5.08 7.78 2.04
N TRP A 8 -4.37 6.67 2.16
CA TRP A 8 -2.91 6.61 1.99
C TRP A 8 -2.46 6.40 0.53
N CYS A 9 -3.37 5.97 -0.35
CA CYS A 9 -3.06 5.75 -1.76
C CYS A 9 -3.21 7.07 -2.54
N LEU A 10 -2.12 7.83 -2.59
CA LEU A 10 -2.11 9.19 -3.10
C LEU A 10 -1.30 9.32 -4.40
N ARG A 11 -1.44 10.45 -5.04
CA ARG A 11 -0.59 10.96 -6.11
C ARG A 11 0.41 11.96 -5.51
N PRO A 12 1.51 12.29 -6.23
CA PRO A 12 2.47 13.29 -5.75
C PRO A 12 1.86 14.65 -5.43
N ASP A 13 0.76 15.02 -6.09
CA ASP A 13 0.01 16.26 -5.86
C ASP A 13 -0.98 16.18 -4.67
N GLY A 14 -0.93 15.11 -3.86
CA GLY A 14 -1.80 14.89 -2.70
C GLY A 14 -3.22 14.45 -3.05
N LYS A 15 -3.56 14.33 -4.33
CA LYS A 15 -4.88 13.84 -4.76
C LYS A 15 -4.99 12.32 -4.66
N PRO A 16 -6.21 11.77 -4.63
CA PRO A 16 -6.41 10.32 -4.60
C PRO A 16 -5.71 9.61 -5.76
N GLY A 17 -5.02 8.53 -5.44
CA GLY A 17 -4.45 7.59 -6.38
C GLY A 17 -5.49 6.70 -7.04
N HIS A 18 -5.11 5.48 -7.39
CA HIS A 18 -5.99 4.59 -8.15
C HIS A 18 -6.01 3.19 -7.52
N SER A 19 -7.09 2.46 -7.75
CA SER A 19 -7.15 1.01 -7.57
C SER A 19 -7.14 0.30 -8.92
N TRP A 20 -6.37 -0.78 -8.99
CA TRP A 20 -6.22 -1.62 -10.17
C TRP A 20 -6.52 -3.08 -9.82
N ASN A 21 -7.56 -3.62 -10.47
CA ASN A 21 -8.07 -4.95 -10.22
C ASN A 21 -8.05 -5.80 -11.51
N PRO A 22 -6.88 -6.31 -11.94
CA PRO A 22 -6.79 -7.29 -13.02
C PRO A 22 -7.36 -8.64 -12.63
N ALA A 23 -7.59 -8.87 -11.34
CA ALA A 23 -8.28 -10.01 -10.79
C ALA A 23 -9.40 -9.57 -9.84
N PHE A 24 -10.35 -10.46 -9.60
CA PHE A 24 -11.50 -10.28 -8.71
C PHE A 24 -11.79 -11.59 -7.98
N GLY A 25 -12.27 -11.49 -6.75
CA GLY A 25 -12.66 -12.64 -5.95
C GLY A 25 -11.54 -13.15 -5.05
N CYS A 26 -11.92 -13.65 -3.89
CA CYS A 26 -11.00 -14.04 -2.84
C CYS A 26 -11.62 -15.18 -2.01
N ARG A 27 -10.77 -16.09 -1.50
CA ARG A 27 -11.22 -17.24 -0.69
C ARG A 27 -10.87 -17.14 0.80
N HIS A 28 -10.30 -16.02 1.27
CA HIS A 28 -9.98 -15.83 2.69
C HIS A 28 -11.21 -15.74 3.59
N LYS A 29 -12.39 -15.38 3.05
CA LYS A 29 -13.66 -15.29 3.80
C LYS A 29 -13.61 -14.38 5.02
N CYS A 30 -12.83 -13.28 4.96
CA CYS A 30 -12.75 -12.31 6.04
C CYS A 30 -14.16 -11.77 6.38
N PRO A 31 -14.59 -11.78 7.65
CA PRO A 31 -15.96 -11.38 8.02
C PRO A 31 -16.24 -9.89 7.74
N TYR A 32 -15.22 -9.05 7.69
CA TYR A 32 -15.28 -7.62 7.42
C TYR A 32 -15.02 -7.25 5.94
N CYS A 33 -14.94 -8.24 5.03
CA CYS A 33 -14.52 -8.03 3.65
C CYS A 33 -15.51 -7.16 2.87
N TYR A 34 -15.10 -5.94 2.51
CA TYR A 34 -15.91 -5.07 1.65
C TYR A 34 -16.06 -5.62 0.23
N GLY A 35 -15.06 -6.37 -0.28
CA GLY A 35 -15.13 -7.02 -1.58
C GLY A 35 -16.25 -8.05 -1.66
N GLN A 36 -16.44 -8.85 -0.60
CA GLN A 36 -17.58 -9.77 -0.48
C GLN A 36 -18.92 -8.98 -0.40
N ALA A 37 -18.95 -7.86 0.32
CA ALA A 37 -20.15 -7.02 0.38
C ALA A 37 -20.51 -6.46 -1.02
N ILE A 38 -19.52 -6.03 -1.80
CA ILE A 38 -19.71 -5.62 -3.21
C ILE A 38 -20.20 -6.80 -4.06
N ALA A 39 -19.61 -7.99 -3.90
CA ALA A 39 -20.04 -9.19 -4.62
C ALA A 39 -21.50 -9.56 -4.31
N ASN A 40 -21.90 -9.49 -3.04
CA ASN A 40 -23.27 -9.73 -2.62
C ASN A 40 -24.26 -8.74 -3.28
N ARG A 41 -23.86 -7.47 -3.39
CA ARG A 41 -24.72 -6.42 -3.95
C ARG A 41 -24.84 -6.48 -5.47
N PHE A 42 -23.75 -6.74 -6.19
CA PHE A 42 -23.67 -6.57 -7.64
C PHE A 42 -23.44 -7.86 -8.42
N TYR A 43 -23.00 -8.94 -7.79
CA TYR A 43 -22.62 -10.20 -8.43
C TYR A 43 -23.36 -11.42 -7.86
N LYS A 44 -24.54 -11.19 -7.27
CA LYS A 44 -25.38 -12.25 -6.66
C LYS A 44 -24.64 -13.11 -5.62
N GLY A 45 -23.68 -12.52 -4.92
CA GLY A 45 -22.83 -13.20 -3.93
C GLY A 45 -21.64 -13.95 -4.50
N ASP A 46 -21.47 -14.02 -5.82
CA ASP A 46 -20.34 -14.71 -6.44
C ASP A 46 -19.06 -13.88 -6.29
N PHE A 47 -18.19 -14.33 -5.41
CA PHE A 47 -16.85 -13.77 -5.17
C PHE A 47 -15.75 -14.78 -5.52
N SER A 48 -16.02 -15.67 -6.46
CA SER A 48 -15.05 -16.65 -6.96
C SER A 48 -13.89 -15.96 -7.68
N PRO A 49 -12.64 -16.38 -7.44
CA PRO A 49 -11.46 -15.81 -8.08
C PRO A 49 -11.50 -15.92 -9.60
N ARG A 50 -11.21 -14.79 -10.28
CA ARG A 50 -11.16 -14.67 -11.75
C ARG A 50 -10.10 -13.67 -12.17
N PHE A 51 -9.44 -13.93 -13.28
CA PHE A 51 -8.52 -13.01 -13.93
C PHE A 51 -9.16 -12.33 -15.13
N TYR A 52 -8.87 -11.05 -15.32
CA TYR A 52 -9.39 -10.23 -16.41
C TYR A 52 -8.21 -9.67 -17.24
N PRO A 53 -7.75 -10.41 -18.26
CA PRO A 53 -6.61 -10.01 -19.08
C PRO A 53 -6.75 -8.60 -19.70
N GLU A 54 -7.97 -8.22 -20.05
CA GLU A 54 -8.29 -6.89 -20.63
C GLU A 54 -8.08 -5.72 -19.67
N ARG A 55 -7.94 -6.00 -18.37
CA ARG A 55 -7.67 -5.00 -17.33
C ARG A 55 -6.19 -4.83 -17.03
N VAL A 56 -5.35 -5.76 -17.47
CA VAL A 56 -3.92 -5.77 -17.15
C VAL A 56 -3.23 -4.49 -17.62
N ALA A 57 -3.46 -4.06 -18.85
CA ALA A 57 -2.83 -2.89 -19.43
C ALA A 57 -3.45 -1.53 -19.01
N GLN A 58 -4.37 -1.52 -18.03
CA GLN A 58 -5.01 -0.26 -17.60
C GLN A 58 -4.04 0.80 -17.06
N PRO A 59 -2.97 0.48 -16.30
CA PRO A 59 -2.00 1.46 -15.83
C PRO A 59 -1.31 2.23 -16.96
N ASN A 60 -1.07 1.61 -18.11
CA ASN A 60 -0.41 2.25 -19.27
C ASN A 60 -1.15 3.48 -19.80
N ARG A 61 -2.41 3.67 -19.43
CA ARG A 61 -3.23 4.82 -19.82
C ARG A 61 -3.04 6.03 -18.91
N LEU A 62 -2.42 5.85 -17.74
CA LEU A 62 -2.15 6.95 -16.81
C LEU A 62 -0.88 7.69 -17.19
N ARG A 63 -1.05 8.97 -17.52
CA ARG A 63 0.09 9.84 -17.88
C ARG A 63 0.78 10.45 -16.66
N LYS A 64 0.01 10.73 -15.58
CA LYS A 64 0.54 11.39 -14.38
C LYS A 64 0.97 10.34 -13.36
N PRO A 65 2.12 10.53 -12.69
CA PRO A 65 2.54 9.68 -11.58
C PRO A 65 1.40 9.45 -10.58
N SER A 66 1.26 8.23 -10.12
CA SER A 66 0.18 7.84 -9.22
C SER A 66 0.60 6.63 -8.40
N MET A 67 0.26 6.61 -7.11
CA MET A 67 0.22 5.34 -6.39
C MET A 67 -1.01 4.57 -6.87
N ILE A 68 -0.84 3.29 -7.10
CA ILE A 68 -1.84 2.37 -7.62
C ILE A 68 -1.94 1.18 -6.67
N PHE A 69 -3.08 1.02 -6.01
CA PHE A 69 -3.34 -0.13 -5.16
C PHE A 69 -3.81 -1.32 -6.00
N LEU A 70 -2.94 -2.34 -6.10
CA LEU A 70 -3.17 -3.58 -6.82
C LEU A 70 -3.93 -4.58 -5.95
N GLY A 71 -5.02 -5.11 -6.48
CA GLY A 71 -5.72 -6.22 -5.85
C GLY A 71 -6.69 -5.83 -4.74
N SER A 72 -7.31 -4.64 -4.80
CA SER A 72 -8.30 -4.23 -3.80
C SER A 72 -9.54 -5.16 -3.73
N MET A 73 -9.75 -5.99 -4.75
CA MET A 73 -10.88 -6.94 -4.86
C MET A 73 -10.44 -8.41 -4.83
N THR A 74 -9.16 -8.68 -4.54
CA THR A 74 -8.60 -10.03 -4.41
C THR A 74 -7.30 -9.97 -3.61
N ASP A 75 -6.86 -11.10 -3.09
CA ASP A 75 -5.49 -11.27 -2.62
C ASP A 75 -4.67 -11.86 -3.76
N MET A 76 -3.66 -11.09 -4.22
CA MET A 76 -2.82 -11.46 -5.36
C MET A 76 -1.82 -12.59 -5.05
N PHE A 77 -1.71 -13.02 -3.79
CA PHE A 77 -0.87 -14.15 -3.37
C PHE A 77 -1.70 -15.32 -2.83
N GLY A 78 -3.02 -15.28 -2.99
CA GLY A 78 -3.89 -16.39 -2.61
C GLY A 78 -3.62 -17.66 -3.43
N VAL A 79 -3.92 -18.84 -2.86
CA VAL A 79 -3.72 -20.15 -3.48
C VAL A 79 -4.44 -20.36 -4.82
N TRP A 80 -5.33 -19.47 -5.18
CA TRP A 80 -6.09 -19.45 -6.43
C TRP A 80 -5.44 -18.64 -7.54
N VAL A 81 -4.35 -17.93 -7.24
CA VAL A 81 -3.62 -17.12 -8.22
C VAL A 81 -2.68 -18.03 -9.01
N GLU A 82 -2.61 -17.82 -10.31
CA GLU A 82 -1.72 -18.54 -11.21
C GLU A 82 -0.48 -17.69 -11.53
N GLN A 83 0.68 -18.31 -11.73
CA GLN A 83 1.93 -17.63 -12.06
C GLN A 83 1.79 -16.67 -13.25
N ILE A 84 1.08 -17.09 -14.28
CA ILE A 84 0.85 -16.28 -15.49
C ILE A 84 0.16 -14.94 -15.22
N TRP A 85 -0.60 -14.81 -14.10
CA TRP A 85 -1.20 -13.52 -13.72
C TRP A 85 -0.11 -12.56 -13.27
N TRP A 86 0.82 -13.04 -12.43
CA TRP A 86 1.95 -12.26 -11.95
C TRP A 86 2.92 -11.90 -13.08
N ASP A 87 3.22 -12.81 -14.01
CA ASP A 87 4.10 -12.53 -15.16
C ASP A 87 3.59 -11.33 -15.96
N LYS A 88 2.28 -11.30 -16.22
CA LYS A 88 1.65 -10.19 -16.94
C LYS A 88 1.61 -8.88 -16.12
N ILE A 89 1.37 -8.99 -14.83
CA ILE A 89 1.28 -7.85 -13.90
C ILE A 89 2.65 -7.23 -13.70
N LEU A 90 3.69 -8.04 -13.45
CA LEU A 90 5.07 -7.57 -13.28
C LEU A 90 5.56 -6.80 -14.49
N LYS A 91 5.29 -7.32 -15.69
CA LYS A 91 5.65 -6.61 -16.90
C LYS A 91 5.03 -5.21 -16.96
N VAL A 92 3.76 -5.06 -16.61
CA VAL A 92 3.11 -3.74 -16.57
C VAL A 92 3.73 -2.84 -15.49
N ILE A 93 4.09 -3.38 -14.33
CA ILE A 93 4.76 -2.61 -13.27
C ILE A 93 6.12 -2.10 -13.75
N GLN A 94 6.92 -2.96 -14.38
CA GLN A 94 8.23 -2.62 -14.96
C GLN A 94 8.13 -1.59 -16.09
N ASP A 95 7.12 -1.72 -16.96
CA ASP A 95 6.87 -0.81 -18.09
C ASP A 95 6.34 0.58 -17.62
N ASN A 96 5.99 0.74 -16.33
CA ASN A 96 5.42 1.97 -15.78
C ASN A 96 6.19 2.46 -14.54
N PRO A 97 7.50 2.74 -14.64
CA PRO A 97 8.33 3.13 -13.49
C PRO A 97 7.93 4.47 -12.87
N GLN A 98 7.12 5.29 -13.58
CA GLN A 98 6.56 6.54 -13.07
C GLN A 98 5.46 6.33 -12.03
N HIS A 99 4.93 5.12 -11.86
CA HIS A 99 3.91 4.79 -10.87
C HIS A 99 4.50 3.97 -9.73
N ILE A 100 3.94 4.11 -8.53
CA ILE A 100 4.13 3.17 -7.42
C ILE A 100 2.96 2.20 -7.43
N PHE A 101 3.24 0.91 -7.34
CA PHE A 101 2.25 -0.14 -7.20
C PHE A 101 2.36 -0.75 -5.81
N ALA A 102 1.33 -0.57 -4.98
CA ALA A 102 1.25 -1.15 -3.66
C ALA A 102 0.26 -2.31 -3.64
N THR A 103 0.61 -3.41 -2.99
CA THR A 103 -0.28 -4.56 -2.82
C THR A 103 -0.20 -5.10 -1.41
N LEU A 104 -1.31 -5.64 -0.91
CA LEU A 104 -1.44 -6.26 0.40
C LEU A 104 -1.83 -7.73 0.25
N THR A 105 -1.31 -8.56 1.14
CA THR A 105 -1.68 -9.98 1.23
C THR A 105 -1.87 -10.45 2.67
N LYS A 106 -2.69 -11.47 2.83
CA LYS A 106 -2.81 -12.28 4.07
C LYS A 106 -2.05 -13.61 3.99
N ALA A 107 -1.38 -13.84 2.85
CA ALA A 107 -0.55 -15.01 2.59
C ALA A 107 0.86 -14.59 2.16
N PRO A 108 1.60 -13.79 2.98
CA PRO A 108 2.90 -13.27 2.58
C PRO A 108 3.96 -14.36 2.40
N GLU A 109 3.81 -15.52 3.03
CA GLU A 109 4.66 -16.70 2.84
C GLU A 109 4.70 -17.17 1.39
N ARG A 110 3.66 -16.83 0.60
CA ARG A 110 3.54 -17.20 -0.82
C ARG A 110 4.17 -16.20 -1.78
N ILE A 111 4.62 -15.05 -1.32
CA ILE A 111 5.24 -14.03 -2.18
C ILE A 111 6.37 -14.65 -3.01
N ARG A 112 7.22 -15.46 -2.39
CA ARG A 112 8.37 -16.12 -3.04
C ARG A 112 8.00 -17.25 -4.01
N GLU A 113 6.75 -17.69 -4.01
CA GLU A 113 6.27 -18.65 -5.02
C GLU A 113 6.07 -17.98 -6.39
N TYR A 114 5.78 -16.68 -6.40
CA TYR A 114 5.44 -15.90 -7.59
C TYR A 114 6.55 -14.93 -8.01
N LEU A 115 7.33 -14.43 -7.07
CA LEU A 115 8.24 -13.32 -7.26
C LEU A 115 9.66 -13.69 -6.84
N VAL A 116 10.63 -13.37 -7.69
CA VAL A 116 12.05 -13.42 -7.35
C VAL A 116 12.37 -12.10 -6.62
N ILE A 117 12.63 -12.18 -5.33
CA ILE A 117 12.72 -11.00 -4.44
C ILE A 117 13.83 -10.03 -4.88
N ASP A 118 14.99 -10.55 -5.32
CA ASP A 118 16.13 -9.72 -5.72
C ASP A 118 15.94 -9.03 -7.08
N GLU A 119 14.93 -9.43 -7.86
CA GLU A 119 14.61 -8.89 -9.17
C GLU A 119 13.38 -7.97 -9.16
N LEU A 120 12.83 -7.68 -7.97
CA LEU A 120 11.63 -6.86 -7.88
C LEU A 120 11.89 -5.42 -8.34
N PRO A 121 10.99 -4.86 -9.15
CA PRO A 121 11.09 -3.47 -9.54
C PRO A 121 10.89 -2.57 -8.31
N PRO A 122 11.68 -1.49 -8.17
CA PRO A 122 11.66 -0.62 -6.98
C PRO A 122 10.33 0.09 -6.76
N ASN A 123 9.49 0.17 -7.78
CA ASN A 123 8.16 0.74 -7.73
C ASN A 123 7.06 -0.26 -7.35
N LEU A 124 7.41 -1.50 -6.98
CA LEU A 124 6.49 -2.48 -6.39
C LEU A 124 6.67 -2.51 -4.87
N TRP A 125 5.67 -2.02 -4.16
CA TRP A 125 5.60 -2.02 -2.70
C TRP A 125 4.79 -3.22 -2.22
N LEU A 126 5.38 -4.03 -1.36
CA LEU A 126 4.77 -5.25 -0.85
C LEU A 126 4.40 -5.10 0.63
N GLY A 127 3.16 -5.39 0.94
CA GLY A 127 2.69 -5.34 2.32
C GLY A 127 1.90 -6.58 2.73
N THR A 128 1.77 -6.74 4.04
CA THR A 128 0.88 -7.73 4.63
C THR A 128 -0.15 -7.09 5.54
N THR A 129 -1.30 -7.75 5.69
CA THR A 129 -2.32 -7.36 6.66
C THR A 129 -2.15 -8.18 7.94
N VAL A 130 -2.13 -7.48 9.08
CA VAL A 130 -2.04 -8.07 10.41
C VAL A 130 -3.15 -7.47 11.26
N GLU A 131 -4.10 -8.29 11.69
CA GLU A 131 -5.29 -7.84 12.42
C GLU A 131 -5.12 -7.92 13.92
N SER A 132 -4.38 -8.91 14.39
CA SER A 132 -4.12 -9.19 15.80
C SER A 132 -2.75 -9.85 15.99
N GLU A 133 -2.37 -10.09 17.22
CA GLU A 133 -1.10 -10.75 17.59
C GLU A 133 -0.95 -12.12 16.94
N ASP A 134 -2.03 -12.87 16.76
CA ASP A 134 -2.00 -14.20 16.14
C ASP A 134 -1.45 -14.18 14.70
N GLU A 135 -1.64 -13.06 13.99
CA GLU A 135 -1.15 -12.86 12.64
C GLU A 135 0.22 -12.14 12.56
N ALA A 136 0.80 -11.71 13.67
CA ALA A 136 2.07 -10.95 13.68
C ALA A 136 3.21 -11.71 12.96
N ARG A 137 3.19 -13.05 13.00
CA ARG A 137 4.12 -13.92 12.23
C ARG A 137 4.18 -13.60 10.73
N ARG A 138 3.14 -12.98 10.14
CA ARG A 138 3.11 -12.58 8.73
C ARG A 138 4.17 -11.53 8.40
N ILE A 139 4.56 -10.72 9.39
CA ILE A 139 5.56 -9.65 9.24
C ILE A 139 6.89 -10.23 8.77
N ALA A 140 7.32 -11.35 9.36
CA ALA A 140 8.59 -12.00 9.03
C ALA A 140 8.71 -12.40 7.53
N TRP A 141 7.59 -12.65 6.85
CA TRP A 141 7.58 -13.05 5.45
C TRP A 141 7.65 -11.88 4.47
N VAL A 142 7.24 -10.68 4.92
CA VAL A 142 7.25 -9.50 4.05
C VAL A 142 8.50 -8.67 4.22
N ARG A 143 9.25 -8.84 5.31
CA ARG A 143 10.50 -8.13 5.60
C ARG A 143 11.45 -8.13 4.43
N ASN A 144 12.20 -7.06 4.34
CA ASN A 144 13.33 -6.98 3.45
C ASN A 144 14.56 -7.62 4.15
N PRO A 145 15.01 -8.81 3.73
CA PRO A 145 16.15 -9.46 4.37
C PRO A 145 17.50 -8.87 3.96
N TYR A 146 17.53 -8.02 2.93
CA TYR A 146 18.75 -7.45 2.36
C TYR A 146 18.56 -5.99 2.00
N GLU A 147 19.50 -5.13 2.36
CA GLU A 147 19.51 -3.70 1.96
C GLU A 147 19.51 -3.49 0.43
N SER A 148 19.96 -4.49 -0.33
CA SER A 148 20.00 -4.45 -1.79
C SER A 148 18.61 -4.52 -2.45
N VAL A 149 17.61 -5.06 -1.77
CA VAL A 149 16.25 -5.19 -2.32
C VAL A 149 15.52 -3.87 -2.20
N LYS A 150 15.19 -3.28 -3.34
CA LYS A 150 14.50 -2.00 -3.43
C LYS A 150 12.99 -2.17 -3.32
N GLY A 151 12.29 -1.07 -3.03
CA GLY A 151 10.84 -1.03 -2.86
C GLY A 151 10.43 -1.24 -1.41
N VAL A 152 9.38 -0.54 -1.02
CA VAL A 152 8.87 -0.46 0.36
C VAL A 152 8.24 -1.78 0.80
N ARG A 153 8.55 -2.19 2.02
CA ARG A 153 7.88 -3.26 2.76
C ARG A 153 7.00 -2.64 3.83
N PHE A 154 5.73 -3.01 3.86
CA PHE A 154 4.83 -2.37 4.79
C PHE A 154 3.85 -3.33 5.46
N VAL A 155 3.39 -2.93 6.64
CA VAL A 155 2.38 -3.67 7.38
C VAL A 155 1.14 -2.80 7.53
N SER A 156 -0.02 -3.37 7.19
CA SER A 156 -1.31 -2.75 7.42
C SER A 156 -2.00 -3.46 8.59
N PHE A 157 -2.00 -2.82 9.74
CA PHE A 157 -2.79 -3.21 10.90
C PHE A 157 -4.23 -2.72 10.71
N GLU A 158 -4.93 -3.39 9.79
CA GLU A 158 -6.29 -3.01 9.39
C GLU A 158 -7.11 -4.22 8.92
N PRO A 159 -8.19 -4.50 9.63
CA PRO A 159 -8.65 -3.84 10.85
C PRO A 159 -7.82 -4.21 12.08
N LEU A 160 -7.55 -3.22 12.95
CA LEU A 160 -6.89 -3.45 14.23
C LEU A 160 -7.90 -4.07 15.21
N HIS A 161 -7.70 -5.34 15.55
CA HIS A 161 -8.61 -6.13 16.36
C HIS A 161 -8.11 -6.41 17.79
N GLY A 162 -6.90 -5.95 18.12
CA GLY A 162 -6.32 -6.17 19.44
C GLY A 162 -5.11 -5.29 19.70
N ARG A 163 -4.62 -5.38 20.93
CA ARG A 163 -3.35 -4.78 21.34
C ARG A 163 -2.21 -5.65 20.82
N PHE A 164 -1.08 -5.02 20.53
CA PHE A 164 0.19 -5.69 20.25
C PHE A 164 1.15 -5.50 21.43
N GLU A 165 1.92 -6.52 21.75
CA GLU A 165 2.92 -6.45 22.80
C GLU A 165 4.15 -5.60 22.35
N TRP A 166 4.89 -5.09 23.33
CA TRP A 166 6.03 -4.20 23.08
C TRP A 166 7.22 -4.87 22.37
N ASP A 167 7.24 -6.20 22.32
CA ASP A 167 8.24 -7.00 21.62
C ASP A 167 7.85 -7.32 20.17
N LEU A 168 6.80 -6.66 19.64
CA LEU A 168 6.44 -6.75 18.23
C LEU A 168 7.62 -6.36 17.35
N ASP A 169 8.13 -7.32 16.61
CA ASP A 169 9.31 -7.15 15.79
C ASP A 169 8.96 -6.57 14.39
N LEU A 170 9.32 -5.30 14.19
CA LEU A 170 9.13 -4.55 12.94
C LEU A 170 10.44 -4.33 12.16
N GLU A 171 11.53 -5.02 12.50
CA GLU A 171 12.77 -4.90 11.75
C GLU A 171 12.56 -5.21 10.25
N GLY A 172 13.16 -4.39 9.36
CA GLY A 172 13.03 -4.53 7.91
C GLY A 172 11.66 -4.14 7.35
N ILE A 173 10.85 -3.42 8.12
CA ILE A 173 9.60 -2.78 7.68
C ILE A 173 9.84 -1.28 7.47
N ASP A 174 9.38 -0.76 6.35
CA ASP A 174 9.60 0.63 5.92
C ASP A 174 8.38 1.53 6.17
N TRP A 175 7.20 0.96 6.44
CA TRP A 175 5.97 1.71 6.63
C TRP A 175 4.92 0.92 7.40
N VAL A 176 4.21 1.61 8.29
CA VAL A 176 3.09 1.07 9.07
C VAL A 176 1.81 1.85 8.78
N ILE A 177 0.74 1.12 8.49
CA ILE A 177 -0.60 1.67 8.30
C ILE A 177 -1.50 1.14 9.41
N ILE A 178 -2.25 2.02 10.10
CA ILE A 178 -3.15 1.65 11.18
C ILE A 178 -4.57 2.09 10.85
N GLY A 179 -5.53 1.16 10.99
CA GLY A 179 -6.94 1.46 10.76
C GLY A 179 -7.87 0.52 11.52
N GLN A 180 -9.09 0.98 11.79
CA GLN A 180 -10.10 0.15 12.45
C GLN A 180 -11.04 -0.51 11.44
N GLU A 181 -11.79 -1.52 11.89
CA GLU A 181 -12.84 -2.14 11.11
C GLU A 181 -13.91 -1.13 10.74
N THR A 182 -14.29 -1.12 9.46
CA THR A 182 -15.36 -0.28 8.93
C THR A 182 -16.62 -1.11 8.61
N GLY A 183 -17.74 -0.44 8.33
CA GLY A 183 -19.00 -1.11 8.01
C GLY A 183 -19.88 -1.35 9.24
N HIS A 184 -20.99 -2.06 9.02
CA HIS A 184 -22.09 -2.22 10.00
C HIS A 184 -22.26 -3.67 10.47
N ARG A 185 -21.20 -4.47 10.46
CA ARG A 185 -21.26 -5.84 10.98
C ARG A 185 -21.62 -5.83 12.46
N LYS A 186 -22.55 -6.73 12.86
CA LYS A 186 -23.08 -6.80 14.24
C LYS A 186 -21.96 -7.08 15.27
N ASP A 187 -21.05 -8.00 14.90
CA ASP A 187 -19.95 -8.43 15.77
C ASP A 187 -18.64 -7.74 15.41
N LYS A 188 -18.71 -6.49 14.99
CA LYS A 188 -17.56 -5.66 14.66
C LYS A 188 -16.71 -5.42 15.89
N ILE A 189 -15.39 -5.62 15.73
CA ILE A 189 -14.41 -5.26 16.75
C ILE A 189 -14.04 -3.80 16.55
N SER A 190 -14.31 -2.97 17.53
CA SER A 190 -13.87 -1.56 17.52
C SER A 190 -12.49 -1.46 18.14
N ALA A 191 -11.56 -0.84 17.42
CA ALA A 191 -10.26 -0.53 17.99
C ALA A 191 -10.39 0.39 19.21
N GLN A 192 -9.42 0.35 20.11
CA GLN A 192 -9.30 1.26 21.25
C GLN A 192 -8.20 2.28 20.96
N LYS A 193 -8.34 3.50 21.52
CA LYS A 193 -7.35 4.57 21.33
C LYS A 193 -5.96 4.09 21.78
N GLU A 194 -5.92 3.40 22.90
CA GLU A 194 -4.70 2.88 23.52
C GLU A 194 -3.95 1.93 22.58
N TRP A 195 -4.67 1.01 21.92
CA TRP A 195 -4.05 0.07 20.96
C TRP A 195 -3.39 0.80 19.79
N VAL A 196 -4.07 1.82 19.28
CA VAL A 196 -3.59 2.61 18.14
C VAL A 196 -2.35 3.43 18.52
N THR A 197 -2.38 4.09 19.69
CA THR A 197 -1.26 4.93 20.15
C THR A 197 -0.04 4.12 20.55
N GLU A 198 -0.22 2.98 21.20
CA GLU A 198 0.85 2.05 21.56
C GLU A 198 1.52 1.47 20.30
N LEU A 199 0.73 0.98 19.34
CA LEU A 199 1.25 0.46 18.09
C LEU A 199 2.02 1.53 17.28
N ALA A 200 1.51 2.76 17.27
CA ALA A 200 2.21 3.87 16.64
C ALA A 200 3.53 4.19 17.36
N SER A 201 3.56 4.11 18.70
CA SER A 201 4.78 4.30 19.48
C SER A 201 5.81 3.21 19.16
N ILE A 202 5.40 1.93 19.12
CA ILE A 202 6.29 0.83 18.71
C ILE A 202 6.90 1.11 17.34
N ALA A 203 6.11 1.46 16.33
CA ALA A 203 6.63 1.79 15.01
C ALA A 203 7.60 2.98 15.03
N THR A 204 7.30 4.01 15.83
CA THR A 204 8.15 5.20 15.99
C THR A 204 9.50 4.85 16.63
N ASP A 205 9.53 3.94 17.60
CA ASP A 205 10.76 3.47 18.25
C ASP A 205 11.69 2.75 17.27
N TYR A 206 11.13 2.10 16.23
CA TYR A 206 11.88 1.57 15.09
C TYR A 206 12.25 2.63 14.04
N GLY A 207 11.82 3.89 14.20
CA GLY A 207 12.01 4.95 13.20
C GLY A 207 11.15 4.76 11.93
N ILE A 208 10.07 3.99 12.02
CA ILE A 208 9.21 3.65 10.89
C ILE A 208 8.10 4.69 10.77
N PRO A 209 7.91 5.31 9.58
CA PRO A 209 6.79 6.20 9.31
C PRO A 209 5.44 5.52 9.55
N VAL A 210 4.47 6.27 10.10
CA VAL A 210 3.14 5.77 10.44
C VAL A 210 2.05 6.52 9.66
N TRP A 211 1.09 5.77 9.15
CA TRP A 211 -0.14 6.31 8.58
C TRP A 211 -1.37 5.82 9.35
N MET A 212 -1.97 6.70 10.12
CA MET A 212 -3.26 6.46 10.76
C MET A 212 -4.39 6.81 9.82
N LYS A 213 -5.29 5.88 9.53
CA LYS A 213 -6.37 6.07 8.55
C LYS A 213 -7.48 7.00 9.06
N ASN A 214 -8.21 7.60 8.13
CA ASN A 214 -9.36 8.46 8.44
C ASN A 214 -10.45 7.76 9.26
N ASN A 215 -10.56 6.43 9.16
CA ASN A 215 -11.53 5.68 9.94
C ASN A 215 -11.24 5.67 11.45
N LEU A 216 -10.06 6.14 11.89
CA LEU A 216 -9.69 6.32 13.30
C LEU A 216 -10.17 7.66 13.90
N ILE A 217 -10.70 8.60 13.10
CA ILE A 217 -11.20 9.91 13.59
C ILE A 217 -12.17 9.80 14.78
N PRO A 218 -13.05 8.75 14.89
CA PRO A 218 -13.88 8.58 16.08
C PRO A 218 -13.11 8.31 17.38
N LEU A 219 -11.84 7.88 17.30
CA LEU A 219 -10.99 7.52 18.42
C LEU A 219 -9.91 8.57 18.70
N ILE A 220 -9.40 9.21 17.65
CA ILE A 220 -8.26 10.13 17.67
C ILE A 220 -8.67 11.40 16.92
N ALA A 221 -8.44 12.57 17.51
CA ALA A 221 -8.76 13.82 16.85
C ALA A 221 -8.02 13.93 15.49
N LYS A 222 -8.67 14.57 14.52
CA LYS A 222 -8.17 14.62 13.14
C LYS A 222 -6.78 15.23 13.02
N ASP A 223 -6.47 16.21 13.85
CA ASP A 223 -5.18 16.91 13.93
C ASP A 223 -4.12 16.12 14.71
N GLU A 224 -4.52 15.09 15.46
CA GLU A 224 -3.61 14.14 16.13
C GLU A 224 -3.26 12.92 15.27
N LEU A 225 -3.90 12.75 14.11
CA LEU A 225 -3.61 11.62 13.23
C LEU A 225 -2.22 11.76 12.60
N ILE A 226 -1.35 10.76 12.81
CA ILE A 226 -0.05 10.66 12.14
C ILE A 226 -0.28 10.33 10.66
N ARG A 227 0.40 11.04 9.75
CA ARG A 227 0.25 10.96 8.29
C ARG A 227 1.60 10.99 7.58
N GLU A 228 2.42 10.01 7.88
CA GLU A 228 3.77 9.93 7.37
C GLU A 228 3.84 8.94 6.21
N MET A 229 4.63 9.29 5.21
CA MET A 229 4.93 8.45 4.07
C MET A 229 6.38 7.98 4.13
N PRO A 230 6.70 6.79 3.63
CA PRO A 230 8.08 6.31 3.63
C PRO A 230 9.00 7.19 2.77
N THR A 231 10.31 7.13 3.03
CA THR A 231 11.33 7.96 2.37
C THR A 231 11.28 7.82 0.85
N ASP A 232 11.05 6.63 0.34
CA ASP A 232 10.92 6.36 -1.10
C ASP A 232 9.80 7.15 -1.76
N TRP A 233 8.71 7.45 -1.03
CA TRP A 233 7.67 8.33 -1.49
C TRP A 233 8.18 9.74 -1.77
N ASN A 234 8.98 10.30 -0.87
CA ASN A 234 9.53 11.64 -1.02
C ASN A 234 10.51 11.72 -2.18
N ASN A 235 11.30 10.67 -2.42
CA ASN A 235 12.21 10.57 -3.56
C ASN A 235 11.45 10.43 -4.88
N TRP A 236 10.37 9.66 -4.91
CA TRP A 236 9.53 9.48 -6.09
C TRP A 236 8.78 10.77 -6.48
N ARG A 237 8.45 11.65 -5.51
CA ARG A 237 7.81 12.95 -5.77
C ARG A 237 8.71 13.93 -6.49
N LYS A 238 10.03 13.78 -6.40
CA LYS A 238 10.96 14.63 -7.13
C LYS A 238 10.82 14.35 -8.64
N PRO A 239 10.82 15.40 -9.50
CA PRO A 239 10.83 15.18 -10.93
C PRO A 239 12.06 14.34 -11.31
N VAL A 240 11.82 13.28 -12.08
CA VAL A 240 12.91 12.50 -12.67
C VAL A 240 13.52 13.39 -13.75
N ILE A 241 14.66 13.99 -13.44
CA ILE A 241 15.46 14.74 -14.43
C ILE A 241 16.05 13.68 -15.36
N LYS A 242 15.63 13.67 -16.61
CA LYS A 242 16.22 12.78 -17.62
C LYS A 242 17.66 13.21 -17.88
N ALA A 243 18.54 12.25 -18.13
CA ALA A 243 19.95 12.53 -18.42
C ALA A 243 20.10 13.54 -19.59
N ASP A 244 19.20 13.50 -20.56
CA ASP A 244 19.15 14.42 -21.70
C ASP A 244 18.80 15.86 -21.29
N ASP A 245 17.99 16.06 -20.25
CA ASP A 245 17.60 17.39 -19.75
C ASP A 245 18.75 18.07 -18.98
N ILE A 246 19.68 17.26 -18.40
CA ILE A 246 20.89 17.75 -17.71
C ILE A 246 21.89 18.32 -18.73
N LEU A 247 22.03 17.68 -19.89
CA LEU A 247 22.93 18.10 -20.95
C LEU A 247 22.49 19.39 -21.66
N ASP A 248 21.17 19.68 -21.64
CA ASP A 248 20.59 20.88 -22.27
C ASP A 248 20.48 22.10 -21.33
N GLY A 249 20.99 22.01 -20.09
CA GLY A 249 20.93 23.08 -19.09
C GLY A 249 19.55 23.38 -18.50
N LYS A 250 18.54 22.55 -18.81
CA LYS A 250 17.16 22.71 -18.32
C LYS A 250 16.91 22.11 -16.97
N GLY A 251 17.88 21.37 -16.42
CA GLY A 251 17.77 20.67 -15.14
C GLY A 251 17.78 21.61 -13.93
N GLU A 252 18.50 22.73 -14.00
CA GLU A 252 18.62 23.67 -12.88
C GLU A 252 17.34 24.48 -12.68
N GLU A 253 16.68 24.94 -13.74
CA GLU A 253 15.40 25.65 -13.64
C GLU A 253 14.26 24.80 -13.05
N GLN A 254 14.28 23.48 -13.26
CA GLN A 254 13.27 22.59 -12.70
C GLN A 254 13.51 22.25 -11.22
N LEU A 255 14.77 22.26 -10.77
CA LEU A 255 15.13 22.12 -9.34
C LEU A 255 14.70 23.35 -8.54
N GLU A 256 14.99 24.57 -9.05
CA GLU A 256 14.54 25.81 -8.39
C GLU A 256 13.02 25.97 -8.38
N ALA A 257 12.32 25.58 -9.43
CA ALA A 257 10.87 25.57 -9.47
C ALA A 257 10.25 24.54 -8.51
N GLY A 258 10.89 23.40 -8.29
CA GLY A 258 10.47 22.37 -7.32
C GLY A 258 10.67 22.83 -5.88
N GLU A 259 11.76 23.51 -5.57
CA GLU A 259 12.05 24.07 -4.25
C GLU A 259 11.17 25.28 -3.90
N LEU A 260 10.90 26.15 -4.86
CA LEU A 260 9.96 27.27 -4.73
C LEU A 260 8.54 26.78 -4.43
N HIS A 261 8.09 25.75 -5.14
CA HIS A 261 6.76 25.18 -4.93
C HIS A 261 6.63 24.47 -3.56
N ALA A 262 7.71 23.88 -3.06
CA ALA A 262 7.75 23.29 -1.73
C ALA A 262 7.75 24.33 -0.60
N LYS A 263 8.38 25.50 -0.82
CA LYS A 263 8.34 26.65 0.10
C LYS A 263 6.97 27.31 0.17
N ASP A 264 6.32 27.50 -0.98
CA ASP A 264 4.98 28.09 -1.09
C ASP A 264 3.90 27.21 -0.43
N MET A 265 4.13 25.91 -0.32
CA MET A 265 3.22 25.00 0.36
C MET A 265 3.55 24.74 1.83
N GLY A 266 4.52 25.43 2.43
CA GLY A 266 4.85 25.35 3.86
C GLY A 266 5.53 24.06 4.31
N PHE A 267 6.12 23.31 3.39
CA PHE A 267 6.80 22.02 3.68
C PHE A 267 8.32 22.16 3.94
N LEU A 268 8.89 23.36 3.78
CA LEU A 268 10.26 23.70 4.17
C LEU A 268 10.25 24.98 5.00
N ARG A 269 10.77 24.90 6.21
CA ARG A 269 11.20 26.06 7.00
C ARG A 269 12.65 26.35 6.76
#